data_0ee8dc7f9f8de4bbd3efe3764ef42e38
#
_entry.id   0ee8dc7f9f8de4bbd3efe3764ef42e38
#
_cell.length_a   1.000
_cell.length_b   1.000
_cell.length_c   1.000
_cell.angle_alpha   90.00
_cell.angle_beta   90.00
_cell.angle_gamma   90.00
#
_symmetry.space_group_name_H-M   'P 1'
#
loop_
_entity.id
_entity.type
_entity.pdbx_description
1 polymer ?
#
loop_
_entity_poly.entity_id
_entity_poly.type
_entity_poly.pdbx_seq_one_letter_code
_entity_poly.pdbx_strand_id
1 'polypeptide(L)'
;MKRIFIIGLLFLYAFTLYSQSNIRYYFKTLDIQDGLSQNTVNAILQDKQGFMWFGTKDGLNRFDGLSFRIFKKENSALGNNFITALHEDKEGNIWVGTDAGVYVYNPLLEDFTVFDRVSDTGDMISRAVTRIESDEDSDIWISVDYQGLFHFDRVQDRLINCLHRDKRKNQLANVTRFWFEEKLCWVSLYDDNLYYTKDNFKTLFPFQDSEGKEPFKDDIINTWIMGPHNCCLLYTSPSPRD
;
A
#
# COMPACT_ATOMS: atom_id res chain seq x y z
N MET A 1 33.20 20.63 50.36
CA MET A 1 33.09 19.57 49.34
C MET A 1 31.63 19.27 48.88
N LYS A 2 30.67 19.01 49.79
CA LYS A 2 29.26 18.73 49.40
C LYS A 2 28.55 19.82 48.54
N ARG A 3 28.83 21.11 48.82
CA ARG A 3 28.21 22.22 48.03
C ARG A 3 28.72 22.31 46.58
N ILE A 4 29.99 21.99 46.35
CA ILE A 4 30.58 21.99 45.00
C ILE A 4 30.02 20.82 44.16
N PHE A 5 29.75 19.67 44.80
CA PHE A 5 29.17 18.52 44.16
C PHE A 5 27.73 18.77 43.70
N ILE A 6 26.93 19.46 44.50
CA ILE A 6 25.54 19.82 44.17
C ILE A 6 25.50 20.81 43.02
N ILE A 7 26.40 21.80 42.97
CA ILE A 7 26.48 22.75 41.87
C ILE A 7 26.89 22.07 40.56
N GLY A 8 27.81 21.11 40.61
CA GLY A 8 28.20 20.29 39.44
C GLY A 8 27.05 19.43 38.92
N LEU A 9 26.23 18.84 39.81
CA LEU A 9 25.07 18.06 39.45
C LEU A 9 23.96 18.91 38.82
N LEU A 10 23.73 20.10 39.32
CA LEU A 10 22.77 21.07 38.74
C LEU A 10 23.23 21.59 37.38
N PHE A 11 24.54 21.77 37.17
CA PHE A 11 25.06 22.11 35.84
C PHE A 11 24.91 20.97 34.83
N LEU A 12 25.16 19.73 35.25
CA LEU A 12 24.93 18.56 34.39
C LEU A 12 23.42 18.43 34.00
N TYR A 13 22.54 18.67 34.96
CA TYR A 13 21.08 18.62 34.72
C TYR A 13 20.59 19.76 33.78
N ALA A 14 21.20 20.95 33.89
CA ALA A 14 20.91 22.05 32.98
C ALA A 14 21.38 21.77 31.54
N PHE A 15 22.47 21.03 31.35
CA PHE A 15 22.97 20.66 30.02
C PHE A 15 22.05 19.62 29.32
N THR A 16 21.36 18.75 30.05
CA THR A 16 20.42 17.78 29.46
C THR A 16 19.10 18.42 28.99
N LEU A 17 18.76 19.58 29.52
CA LEU A 17 17.53 20.31 29.12
C LEU A 17 17.71 21.10 27.81
N TYR A 18 18.95 21.35 27.35
CA TYR A 18 19.20 22.12 26.13
C TYR A 18 19.22 21.31 24.83
N SER A 19 19.04 19.98 24.90
CA SER A 19 19.06 19.11 23.72
C SER A 19 17.67 18.84 23.12
N GLN A 20 16.77 19.82 23.17
CA GLN A 20 15.60 19.77 22.29
C GLN A 20 15.97 20.45 20.98
N SER A 21 16.43 19.67 20.02
CA SER A 21 16.54 20.13 18.65
C SER A 21 15.14 20.42 18.14
N ASN A 22 14.80 21.71 18.00
CA ASN A 22 13.61 22.13 17.29
C ASN A 22 13.78 21.71 15.83
N ILE A 23 13.30 20.51 15.47
CA ILE A 23 13.26 20.05 14.09
C ILE A 23 12.28 20.99 13.37
N ARG A 24 12.79 21.85 12.50
CA ARG A 24 11.98 22.67 11.61
C ARG A 24 11.71 21.86 10.35
N TYR A 25 10.45 21.54 10.12
CA TYR A 25 10.03 20.92 8.86
C TYR A 25 9.83 22.02 7.82
N TYR A 26 10.43 21.84 6.65
CA TYR A 26 10.18 22.68 5.49
C TYR A 26 9.36 21.85 4.50
N PHE A 27 8.22 22.40 4.08
CA PHE A 27 7.35 21.76 3.11
C PHE A 27 7.55 22.43 1.76
N LYS A 28 7.71 21.62 0.72
CA LYS A 28 7.70 22.04 -0.67
C LYS A 28 6.52 21.38 -1.36
N THR A 29 5.66 22.16 -1.98
CA THR A 29 4.60 21.66 -2.86
C THR A 29 5.20 21.36 -4.23
N LEU A 30 4.83 20.22 -4.81
CA LEU A 30 5.15 19.85 -6.18
C LEU A 30 3.84 19.72 -6.93
N ASP A 31 3.71 20.43 -8.04
CA ASP A 31 2.50 20.45 -8.86
C ASP A 31 2.82 20.36 -10.38
N ILE A 32 1.81 20.57 -11.22
CA ILE A 32 1.98 20.56 -12.68
C ILE A 32 2.95 21.63 -13.19
N GLN A 33 3.17 22.72 -12.46
CA GLN A 33 4.14 23.77 -12.84
C GLN A 33 5.57 23.30 -12.59
N ASP A 34 5.78 22.40 -11.63
CA ASP A 34 7.07 21.74 -11.38
C ASP A 34 7.31 20.55 -12.32
N GLY A 35 6.33 20.16 -13.15
CA GLY A 35 6.44 19.07 -14.12
C GLY A 35 5.71 17.79 -13.76
N LEU A 36 4.88 17.79 -12.70
CA LEU A 36 4.00 16.65 -12.40
C LEU A 36 2.91 16.51 -13.47
N SER A 37 2.58 15.29 -13.87
CA SER A 37 1.63 15.05 -14.97
C SER A 37 0.20 15.48 -14.62
N GLN A 38 -0.18 15.40 -13.33
CA GLN A 38 -1.51 15.79 -12.84
C GLN A 38 -1.50 15.89 -11.30
N ASN A 39 -2.23 16.86 -10.73
CA ASN A 39 -2.20 17.16 -9.29
C ASN A 39 -2.91 16.12 -8.40
N THR A 40 -3.76 15.26 -8.96
CA THR A 40 -4.36 14.16 -8.18
C THR A 40 -3.40 12.98 -8.14
N VAL A 41 -2.69 12.85 -7.03
CA VAL A 41 -1.78 11.74 -6.76
C VAL A 41 -2.53 10.67 -5.97
N ASN A 42 -2.62 9.46 -6.53
CA ASN A 42 -3.30 8.31 -5.92
C ASN A 42 -2.34 7.39 -5.19
N ALA A 43 -1.08 7.32 -5.64
CA ALA A 43 -0.06 6.45 -5.07
C ALA A 43 1.30 7.15 -5.04
N ILE A 44 2.07 6.90 -3.98
CA ILE A 44 3.44 7.41 -3.80
C ILE A 44 4.32 6.26 -3.34
N LEU A 45 5.50 6.16 -3.92
CA LEU A 45 6.51 5.17 -3.57
C LEU A 45 7.90 5.82 -3.63
N GLN A 46 8.76 5.52 -2.67
CA GLN A 46 10.20 5.75 -2.80
C GLN A 46 10.88 4.42 -3.06
N ASP A 47 11.60 4.31 -4.18
CA ASP A 47 12.32 3.10 -4.51
C ASP A 47 13.67 3.00 -3.78
N LYS A 48 14.29 1.82 -3.82
CA LYS A 48 15.59 1.55 -3.18
C LYS A 48 16.74 2.38 -3.75
N GLN A 49 16.56 2.97 -4.93
CA GLN A 49 17.54 3.88 -5.56
C GLN A 49 17.36 5.33 -5.09
N GLY A 50 16.26 5.62 -4.37
CA GLY A 50 15.91 6.94 -3.84
C GLY A 50 15.03 7.78 -4.73
N PHE A 51 14.62 7.30 -5.90
CA PHE A 51 13.63 8.00 -6.72
C PHE A 51 12.26 7.99 -6.05
N MET A 52 11.54 9.11 -6.19
CA MET A 52 10.15 9.19 -5.80
C MET A 52 9.24 8.93 -6.99
N TRP A 53 8.31 8.01 -6.81
CA TRP A 53 7.31 7.67 -7.83
C TRP A 53 5.95 8.20 -7.41
N PHE A 54 5.26 8.86 -8.33
CA PHE A 54 3.93 9.42 -8.13
C PHE A 54 2.97 8.88 -9.19
N GLY A 55 2.05 8.05 -8.76
CA GLY A 55 0.93 7.58 -9.58
C GLY A 55 -0.19 8.59 -9.58
N THR A 56 -0.52 9.14 -10.74
CA THR A 56 -1.57 10.15 -10.89
C THR A 56 -2.74 9.63 -11.75
N LYS A 57 -3.77 10.47 -11.91
CA LYS A 57 -4.86 10.18 -12.86
C LYS A 57 -4.42 10.28 -14.33
N ASP A 58 -3.23 10.83 -14.62
CA ASP A 58 -2.76 11.04 -15.99
C ASP A 58 -1.27 10.73 -16.14
N GLY A 59 -0.87 9.55 -15.69
CA GLY A 59 0.46 9.00 -15.87
C GLY A 59 1.19 8.67 -14.58
N LEU A 60 2.29 7.94 -14.76
CA LEU A 60 3.27 7.61 -13.73
C LEU A 60 4.43 8.61 -13.83
N ASN A 61 4.85 9.16 -12.71
CA ASN A 61 5.92 10.15 -12.65
C ASN A 61 7.05 9.62 -11.77
N ARG A 62 8.29 9.68 -12.27
CA ARG A 62 9.50 9.42 -11.50
C ARG A 62 10.23 10.73 -11.25
N PHE A 63 10.49 11.05 -10.00
CA PHE A 63 11.17 12.28 -9.58
C PHE A 63 12.55 11.95 -8.99
N ASP A 64 13.58 12.62 -9.49
CA ASP A 64 14.97 12.43 -9.07
C ASP A 64 15.44 13.45 -8.03
N GLY A 65 14.55 14.27 -7.51
CA GLY A 65 14.86 15.39 -6.62
C GLY A 65 14.94 16.73 -7.34
N LEU A 66 15.06 16.75 -8.69
CA LEU A 66 15.19 17.94 -9.51
C LEU A 66 14.12 18.03 -10.59
N SER A 67 13.84 16.93 -11.27
CA SER A 67 12.96 16.86 -12.43
C SER A 67 12.05 15.64 -12.41
N PHE A 68 10.93 15.75 -13.16
CA PHE A 68 10.02 14.65 -13.39
C PHE A 68 10.26 13.98 -14.74
N ARG A 69 10.35 12.63 -14.74
CA ARG A 69 10.17 11.82 -15.94
C ARG A 69 8.76 11.25 -15.92
N ILE A 70 7.98 11.52 -16.97
CA ILE A 70 6.58 11.12 -17.06
C ILE A 70 6.44 9.95 -18.03
N PHE A 71 5.73 8.91 -17.56
CA PHE A 71 5.37 7.72 -18.35
C PHE A 71 3.87 7.71 -18.57
N LYS A 72 3.47 7.64 -19.84
CA LYS A 72 2.08 7.54 -20.30
C LYS A 72 1.99 6.51 -21.43
N LYS A 73 0.78 6.06 -21.73
CA LYS A 73 0.52 5.16 -22.86
C LYS A 73 0.99 5.72 -24.22
N GLU A 74 1.10 7.05 -24.33
CA GLU A 74 1.53 7.73 -25.54
C GLU A 74 3.05 7.72 -25.73
N ASN A 75 3.84 7.49 -24.69
CA ASN A 75 5.30 7.58 -24.72
C ASN A 75 6.04 6.40 -24.08
N SER A 76 5.31 5.37 -23.64
CA SER A 76 5.87 4.16 -23.01
C SER A 76 4.99 2.95 -23.30
N ALA A 77 5.43 1.75 -22.89
CA ALA A 77 4.61 0.54 -22.97
C ALA A 77 3.57 0.43 -21.80
N LEU A 78 3.40 1.48 -21.02
CA LEU A 78 2.31 1.61 -20.06
C LEU A 78 0.98 1.74 -20.81
N GLY A 79 0.06 0.80 -20.66
CA GLY A 79 -1.18 0.78 -21.45
C GLY A 79 -2.30 1.64 -20.87
N ASN A 80 -2.15 2.18 -19.66
CA ASN A 80 -3.17 2.98 -19.00
C ASN A 80 -2.54 4.11 -18.18
N ASN A 81 -3.09 5.32 -18.27
CA ASN A 81 -2.56 6.50 -17.58
C ASN A 81 -3.08 6.65 -16.16
N PHE A 82 -4.20 6.02 -15.80
CA PHE A 82 -4.78 6.17 -14.48
C PHE A 82 -4.11 5.20 -13.50
N ILE A 83 -3.09 5.69 -12.79
CA ILE A 83 -2.32 4.90 -11.81
C ILE A 83 -3.04 4.91 -10.47
N THR A 84 -3.22 3.73 -9.89
CA THR A 84 -3.96 3.53 -8.64
C THR A 84 -3.11 2.96 -7.51
N ALA A 85 -2.10 2.15 -7.83
CA ALA A 85 -1.24 1.50 -6.85
C ALA A 85 0.20 1.40 -7.35
N LEU A 86 1.16 1.44 -6.43
CA LEU A 86 2.60 1.27 -6.69
C LEU A 86 3.20 0.37 -5.63
N HIS A 87 4.09 -0.52 -6.04
CA HIS A 87 4.87 -1.36 -5.15
C HIS A 87 6.24 -1.67 -5.76
N GLU A 88 7.32 -1.67 -4.96
CA GLU A 88 8.64 -2.13 -5.40
C GLU A 88 8.87 -3.55 -4.89
N ASP A 89 9.19 -4.48 -5.79
CA ASP A 89 9.50 -5.83 -5.41
C ASP A 89 10.96 -5.99 -4.90
N LYS A 90 11.32 -7.20 -4.49
CA LYS A 90 12.67 -7.46 -3.96
C LYS A 90 13.77 -7.29 -5.01
N GLU A 91 13.45 -7.51 -6.27
CA GLU A 91 14.33 -7.33 -7.41
C GLU A 91 14.47 -5.86 -7.85
N GLY A 92 13.66 -4.96 -7.29
CA GLY A 92 13.65 -3.53 -7.62
C GLY A 92 12.77 -3.18 -8.82
N ASN A 93 11.94 -4.11 -9.30
CA ASN A 93 10.93 -3.77 -10.30
C ASN A 93 9.77 -3.00 -9.63
N ILE A 94 9.23 -2.03 -10.36
CA ILE A 94 8.07 -1.26 -9.88
C ILE A 94 6.80 -1.84 -10.47
N TRP A 95 5.97 -2.40 -9.62
CA TRP A 95 4.64 -2.88 -9.95
C TRP A 95 3.68 -1.70 -9.97
N VAL A 96 2.98 -1.55 -11.07
CA VAL A 96 2.12 -0.40 -11.35
C VAL A 96 0.70 -0.90 -11.57
N GLY A 97 -0.15 -0.68 -10.58
CA GLY A 97 -1.59 -0.90 -10.68
C GLY A 97 -2.27 0.27 -11.36
N THR A 98 -3.21 -0.03 -12.25
CA THR A 98 -4.01 0.95 -12.97
C THR A 98 -5.51 0.67 -12.78
N ASP A 99 -6.37 1.47 -13.35
CA ASP A 99 -7.82 1.21 -13.37
C ASP A 99 -8.23 0.08 -14.34
N ALA A 100 -7.26 -0.48 -15.09
CA ALA A 100 -7.48 -1.57 -16.04
C ALA A 100 -6.25 -2.49 -16.17
N GLY A 101 -5.81 -3.08 -15.05
CA GLY A 101 -4.74 -4.07 -15.04
C GLY A 101 -3.44 -3.61 -14.40
N VAL A 102 -2.41 -4.44 -14.54
CA VAL A 102 -1.10 -4.30 -13.90
C VAL A 102 0.01 -4.26 -14.94
N TYR A 103 0.99 -3.40 -14.69
CA TYR A 103 2.23 -3.29 -15.46
C TYR A 103 3.43 -3.42 -14.52
N VAL A 104 4.54 -3.92 -15.02
CA VAL A 104 5.79 -4.03 -14.26
C VAL A 104 6.87 -3.24 -14.99
N TYR A 105 7.38 -2.21 -14.35
CA TYR A 105 8.52 -1.44 -14.83
C TYR A 105 9.82 -2.09 -14.38
N ASN A 106 10.68 -2.39 -15.34
CA ASN A 106 12.02 -2.88 -15.07
C ASN A 106 13.02 -1.72 -15.13
N PRO A 107 13.68 -1.35 -14.02
CA PRO A 107 14.60 -0.21 -14.01
C PRO A 107 15.88 -0.42 -14.82
N LEU A 108 16.30 -1.68 -15.06
CA LEU A 108 17.47 -1.98 -15.87
C LEU A 108 17.21 -1.81 -17.37
N LEU A 109 15.99 -2.14 -17.81
CA LEU A 109 15.56 -2.00 -19.19
C LEU A 109 14.92 -0.63 -19.46
N GLU A 110 14.56 0.09 -18.39
CA GLU A 110 13.78 1.32 -18.40
C GLU A 110 12.46 1.20 -19.20
N ASP A 111 11.83 0.04 -19.16
CA ASP A 111 10.63 -0.28 -19.91
C ASP A 111 9.60 -1.05 -19.09
N PHE A 112 8.36 -1.06 -19.58
CA PHE A 112 7.23 -1.74 -18.95
C PHE A 112 6.90 -3.04 -19.67
N THR A 113 6.48 -4.02 -18.88
CA THR A 113 5.81 -5.22 -19.37
C THR A 113 4.40 -5.29 -18.80
N VAL A 114 3.46 -5.76 -19.61
CA VAL A 114 2.10 -6.05 -19.15
C VAL A 114 2.15 -7.30 -18.26
N PHE A 115 1.49 -7.26 -17.12
CA PHE A 115 1.28 -8.44 -16.30
C PHE A 115 0.00 -9.15 -16.76
N ASP A 116 0.16 -10.12 -17.67
CA ASP A 116 -0.92 -10.82 -18.38
C ASP A 116 -1.15 -12.25 -17.90
N ARG A 117 -0.75 -12.56 -16.67
CA ARG A 117 -0.93 -13.91 -16.09
C ARG A 117 -2.41 -14.20 -15.87
N VAL A 118 -2.80 -15.39 -16.26
CA VAL A 118 -4.15 -15.93 -16.01
C VAL A 118 -4.14 -16.71 -14.70
N SER A 119 -5.16 -16.52 -13.88
CA SER A 119 -5.30 -17.21 -12.61
C SER A 119 -5.73 -18.67 -12.80
N ASP A 120 -5.65 -19.44 -11.72
CA ASP A 120 -6.15 -20.82 -11.64
C ASP A 120 -7.66 -20.94 -11.89
N THR A 121 -8.41 -19.85 -11.73
CA THR A 121 -9.86 -19.75 -12.05
C THR A 121 -10.14 -19.26 -13.47
N GLY A 122 -9.11 -18.94 -14.26
CA GLY A 122 -9.23 -18.42 -15.62
C GLY A 122 -9.36 -16.89 -15.70
N ASP A 123 -9.24 -16.19 -14.58
CA ASP A 123 -9.36 -14.74 -14.54
C ASP A 123 -8.02 -14.06 -14.84
N MET A 124 -8.08 -12.96 -15.60
CA MET A 124 -7.00 -11.99 -15.76
C MET A 124 -7.31 -10.75 -14.92
N ILE A 125 -6.27 -10.07 -14.44
CA ILE A 125 -6.44 -8.77 -13.79
C ILE A 125 -6.80 -7.73 -14.86
N SER A 126 -8.05 -7.27 -14.86
CA SER A 126 -8.60 -6.41 -15.91
C SER A 126 -9.42 -5.23 -15.40
N ARG A 127 -9.47 -5.05 -14.08
CA ARG A 127 -10.18 -3.95 -13.40
C ARG A 127 -9.21 -3.13 -12.57
N ALA A 128 -9.75 -2.10 -11.90
CA ALA A 128 -8.99 -1.21 -11.05
C ALA A 128 -8.26 -1.97 -9.94
N VAL A 129 -6.95 -1.82 -9.93
CA VAL A 129 -6.08 -2.36 -8.88
C VAL A 129 -6.15 -1.43 -7.69
N THR A 130 -6.57 -1.92 -6.54
CA THR A 130 -6.70 -1.09 -5.34
C THR A 130 -5.44 -1.08 -4.48
N ARG A 131 -4.66 -2.18 -4.51
CA ARG A 131 -3.40 -2.28 -3.77
C ARG A 131 -2.50 -3.39 -4.34
N ILE A 132 -1.19 -3.19 -4.20
CA ILE A 132 -0.16 -4.19 -4.48
C ILE A 132 0.78 -4.22 -3.27
N GLU A 133 1.07 -5.41 -2.75
CA GLU A 133 2.00 -5.64 -1.64
C GLU A 133 2.78 -6.92 -1.87
N SER A 134 3.89 -7.10 -1.14
CA SER A 134 4.59 -8.37 -1.05
C SER A 134 4.47 -8.95 0.37
N ASP A 135 4.40 -10.27 0.47
CA ASP A 135 4.49 -10.98 1.74
C ASP A 135 5.94 -11.23 2.18
N GLU A 136 6.13 -11.98 3.26
CA GLU A 136 7.45 -12.31 3.81
C GLU A 136 8.28 -13.18 2.85
N ASP A 137 7.65 -13.99 2.02
CA ASP A 137 8.29 -14.82 0.99
C ASP A 137 8.59 -14.02 -0.29
N SER A 138 8.18 -12.75 -0.30
CA SER A 138 8.29 -11.81 -1.42
C SER A 138 7.41 -12.16 -2.61
N ASP A 139 6.38 -12.95 -2.40
CA ASP A 139 5.33 -13.16 -3.38
C ASP A 139 4.44 -11.91 -3.47
N ILE A 140 3.91 -11.64 -4.64
CA ILE A 140 3.13 -10.43 -4.91
C ILE A 140 1.65 -10.71 -4.73
N TRP A 141 1.02 -9.83 -3.98
CA TRP A 141 -0.42 -9.84 -3.72
C TRP A 141 -1.07 -8.60 -4.32
N ILE A 142 -2.18 -8.79 -5.01
CA ILE A 142 -2.84 -7.74 -5.78
C ILE A 142 -4.33 -7.77 -5.48
N SER A 143 -4.86 -6.72 -4.86
CA SER A 143 -6.31 -6.56 -4.72
C SER A 143 -6.88 -5.79 -5.90
N VAL A 144 -8.00 -6.28 -6.41
CA VAL A 144 -8.64 -5.79 -7.63
C VAL A 144 -10.12 -5.59 -7.36
N ASP A 145 -10.61 -4.42 -7.72
CA ASP A 145 -11.98 -4.01 -7.49
C ASP A 145 -12.98 -4.97 -8.15
N TYR A 146 -13.88 -5.54 -7.36
CA TYR A 146 -14.85 -6.57 -7.77
C TYR A 146 -14.27 -7.81 -8.47
N GLN A 147 -12.95 -8.04 -8.38
CA GLN A 147 -12.32 -9.30 -8.81
C GLN A 147 -11.70 -10.08 -7.66
N GLY A 148 -11.50 -9.45 -6.50
CA GLY A 148 -11.00 -10.08 -5.29
C GLY A 148 -9.52 -9.86 -5.03
N LEU A 149 -8.87 -10.86 -4.46
CA LEU A 149 -7.46 -10.83 -4.08
C LEU A 149 -6.69 -11.92 -4.81
N PHE A 150 -5.68 -11.50 -5.54
CA PHE A 150 -4.79 -12.38 -6.28
C PHE A 150 -3.45 -12.52 -5.58
N HIS A 151 -2.92 -13.73 -5.58
CA HIS A 151 -1.57 -14.08 -5.16
C HIS A 151 -0.76 -14.50 -6.39
N PHE A 152 0.36 -13.86 -6.65
CA PHE A 152 1.30 -14.28 -7.67
C PHE A 152 2.45 -15.05 -7.02
N ASP A 153 2.39 -16.38 -7.16
CA ASP A 153 3.47 -17.30 -6.77
C ASP A 153 4.61 -17.17 -7.78
N ARG A 154 5.66 -16.46 -7.38
CA ARG A 154 6.80 -16.16 -8.26
C ARG A 154 7.63 -17.40 -8.59
N VAL A 155 7.66 -18.39 -7.70
CA VAL A 155 8.41 -19.64 -7.88
C VAL A 155 7.76 -20.52 -8.94
N GLN A 156 6.44 -20.59 -8.93
CA GLN A 156 5.66 -21.39 -9.87
C GLN A 156 5.20 -20.59 -11.09
N ASP A 157 5.49 -19.30 -11.15
CA ASP A 157 5.06 -18.35 -12.20
C ASP A 157 3.55 -18.44 -12.49
N ARG A 158 2.74 -18.48 -11.44
CA ARG A 158 1.28 -18.60 -11.56
C ARG A 158 0.55 -17.60 -10.70
N LEU A 159 -0.60 -17.14 -11.22
CA LEU A 159 -1.55 -16.31 -10.50
C LEU A 159 -2.64 -17.19 -9.87
N ILE A 160 -2.97 -16.92 -8.61
CA ILE A 160 -4.01 -17.63 -7.85
C ILE A 160 -5.03 -16.60 -7.39
N ASN A 161 -6.31 -16.81 -7.66
CA ASN A 161 -7.37 -15.98 -7.10
C ASN A 161 -7.77 -16.51 -5.72
N CYS A 162 -7.21 -15.94 -4.66
CA CYS A 162 -7.39 -16.41 -3.28
C CYS A 162 -8.76 -16.03 -2.70
N LEU A 163 -9.34 -14.92 -3.15
CA LEU A 163 -10.61 -14.41 -2.63
C LEU A 163 -11.45 -13.79 -3.76
N HIS A 164 -12.00 -14.67 -4.60
CA HIS A 164 -12.87 -14.27 -5.71
C HIS A 164 -14.28 -13.91 -5.23
N ARG A 165 -14.83 -14.69 -4.30
CA ARG A 165 -16.20 -14.54 -3.83
C ARG A 165 -16.31 -14.65 -2.32
N ASP A 166 -16.97 -13.69 -1.69
CA ASP A 166 -17.40 -13.84 -0.30
C ASP A 166 -18.48 -14.92 -0.21
N LYS A 167 -18.12 -16.08 0.30
CA LYS A 167 -19.01 -17.24 0.40
C LYS A 167 -20.22 -16.98 1.33
N ARG A 168 -20.10 -16.03 2.26
CA ARG A 168 -21.16 -15.70 3.23
C ARG A 168 -22.27 -14.86 2.58
N LYS A 169 -21.90 -13.88 1.77
CA LYS A 169 -22.81 -12.98 1.07
C LYS A 169 -23.15 -13.45 -0.35
N ASN A 170 -22.47 -14.48 -0.86
CA ASN A 170 -22.56 -14.98 -2.23
C ASN A 170 -22.32 -13.86 -3.28
N GLN A 171 -21.48 -12.90 -2.95
CA GLN A 171 -21.12 -11.76 -3.79
C GLN A 171 -19.64 -11.82 -4.17
N LEU A 172 -19.24 -11.10 -5.22
CA LEU A 172 -17.82 -10.90 -5.54
C LEU A 172 -17.14 -10.20 -4.37
N ALA A 173 -15.97 -10.67 -3.98
CA ALA A 173 -15.22 -10.05 -2.91
C ALA A 173 -14.67 -8.71 -3.38
N ASN A 174 -14.98 -7.67 -2.64
CA ASN A 174 -14.40 -6.34 -2.86
C ASN A 174 -13.43 -6.05 -1.71
N VAL A 175 -12.16 -6.34 -1.96
CA VAL A 175 -11.09 -6.14 -0.99
C VAL A 175 -10.63 -4.69 -1.04
N THR A 176 -10.90 -3.94 0.01
CA THR A 176 -10.51 -2.52 0.08
C THR A 176 -9.08 -2.35 0.55
N ARG A 177 -8.64 -3.17 1.50
CA ARG A 177 -7.28 -3.16 2.05
C ARG A 177 -6.88 -4.56 2.48
N PHE A 178 -5.59 -4.85 2.40
CA PHE A 178 -4.99 -6.04 3.01
C PHE A 178 -3.55 -5.70 3.44
N TRP A 179 -3.00 -6.48 4.37
CA TRP A 179 -1.61 -6.38 4.81
C TRP A 179 -1.17 -7.66 5.50
N PHE A 180 0.13 -7.84 5.58
CA PHE A 180 0.76 -8.97 6.25
C PHE A 180 1.35 -8.53 7.58
N GLU A 181 1.16 -9.34 8.61
CA GLU A 181 1.74 -9.16 9.93
C GLU A 181 2.12 -10.55 10.46
N GLU A 182 3.39 -10.81 10.59
CA GLU A 182 3.92 -12.13 10.88
C GLU A 182 3.35 -13.18 9.90
N LYS A 183 2.60 -14.16 10.41
CA LYS A 183 1.96 -15.23 9.61
C LYS A 183 0.48 -14.96 9.31
N LEU A 184 0.03 -13.76 9.57
CA LEU A 184 -1.36 -13.37 9.35
C LEU A 184 -1.46 -12.51 8.09
N CYS A 185 -2.48 -12.73 7.32
CA CYS A 185 -2.96 -11.74 6.35
C CYS A 185 -4.26 -11.14 6.86
N TRP A 186 -4.24 -9.85 7.07
CA TRP A 186 -5.42 -9.07 7.40
C TRP A 186 -6.09 -8.58 6.13
N VAL A 187 -7.41 -8.57 6.10
CA VAL A 187 -8.17 -8.13 4.94
C VAL A 187 -9.43 -7.38 5.37
N SER A 188 -9.65 -6.23 4.76
CA SER A 188 -10.88 -5.46 4.89
C SER A 188 -11.71 -5.63 3.63
N LEU A 189 -12.98 -5.98 3.79
CA LEU A 189 -13.94 -6.08 2.72
C LEU A 189 -14.82 -4.83 2.70
N TYR A 190 -15.19 -4.39 1.51
CA TYR A 190 -16.08 -3.24 1.34
C TYR A 190 -17.42 -3.51 2.01
N ASP A 191 -17.88 -2.57 2.83
CA ASP A 191 -19.19 -2.61 3.48
C ASP A 191 -19.37 -3.85 4.37
N ASP A 192 -18.29 -4.28 5.01
CA ASP A 192 -18.22 -5.44 5.90
C ASP A 192 -17.17 -5.19 7.00
N ASN A 193 -16.71 -6.24 7.65
CA ASN A 193 -15.78 -6.21 8.77
C ASN A 193 -14.32 -6.31 8.32
N LEU A 194 -13.42 -6.16 9.29
CA LEU A 194 -12.03 -6.56 9.22
C LEU A 194 -11.91 -8.06 9.51
N TYR A 195 -11.16 -8.75 8.67
CA TYR A 195 -10.91 -10.19 8.77
C TYR A 195 -9.42 -10.47 8.82
N TYR A 196 -9.07 -11.66 9.29
CA TYR A 196 -7.73 -12.21 9.15
C TYR A 196 -7.78 -13.67 8.70
N THR A 197 -6.69 -14.11 8.09
CA THR A 197 -6.49 -15.51 7.69
C THR A 197 -5.09 -15.97 8.07
N LYS A 198 -4.96 -17.30 8.29
CA LYS A 198 -3.69 -17.99 8.63
C LYS A 198 -3.35 -19.08 7.61
N ASP A 199 -4.23 -19.32 6.66
CA ASP A 199 -4.25 -20.50 5.80
C ASP A 199 -4.49 -20.16 4.33
N ASN A 200 -3.92 -19.04 3.87
CA ASN A 200 -4.03 -18.56 2.49
C ASN A 200 -5.50 -18.49 2.02
N PHE A 201 -6.33 -17.84 2.82
CA PHE A 201 -7.74 -17.55 2.53
C PHE A 201 -8.68 -18.76 2.44
N LYS A 202 -8.27 -19.93 2.95
CA LYS A 202 -9.19 -21.07 3.12
C LYS A 202 -10.26 -20.74 4.16
N THR A 203 -9.88 -20.01 5.22
CA THR A 203 -10.77 -19.56 6.29
C THR A 203 -10.54 -18.08 6.58
N LEU A 204 -11.62 -17.31 6.63
CA LEU A 204 -11.63 -15.92 7.10
C LEU A 204 -12.22 -15.86 8.51
N PHE A 205 -11.47 -15.31 9.43
CA PHE A 205 -11.88 -15.07 10.81
C PHE A 205 -12.22 -13.59 10.97
N PRO A 206 -13.44 -13.23 11.41
CA PRO A 206 -13.77 -11.84 11.70
C PRO A 206 -12.93 -11.34 12.87
N PHE A 207 -12.49 -10.09 12.79
CA PHE A 207 -11.87 -9.44 13.93
C PHE A 207 -12.91 -9.22 15.02
N GLN A 208 -12.58 -9.64 16.24
CA GLN A 208 -13.40 -9.45 17.43
C GLN A 208 -12.56 -8.79 18.52
N ASP A 209 -13.16 -7.86 19.26
CA ASP A 209 -12.53 -7.26 20.44
C ASP A 209 -12.49 -8.26 21.62
N SER A 210 -11.96 -7.81 22.76
CA SER A 210 -11.87 -8.63 23.97
C SER A 210 -13.23 -9.07 24.55
N GLU A 211 -14.33 -8.45 24.12
CA GLU A 211 -15.69 -8.79 24.51
C GLU A 211 -16.40 -9.66 23.45
N GLY A 212 -15.71 -10.02 22.37
CA GLY A 212 -16.26 -10.81 21.27
C GLY A 212 -17.16 -10.03 20.33
N LYS A 213 -17.13 -8.70 20.39
CA LYS A 213 -17.85 -7.84 19.45
C LYS A 213 -17.04 -7.60 18.18
N GLU A 214 -17.71 -7.35 17.08
CA GLU A 214 -17.15 -6.99 15.77
C GLU A 214 -17.19 -5.46 15.61
N PRO A 215 -16.16 -4.72 16.06
CA PRO A 215 -16.23 -3.26 16.18
C PRO A 215 -16.25 -2.54 14.83
N PHE A 216 -15.90 -3.22 13.73
CA PHE A 216 -15.83 -2.66 12.38
C PHE A 216 -16.90 -3.21 11.45
N LYS A 217 -17.89 -3.89 12.01
CA LYS A 217 -18.99 -4.45 11.22
C LYS A 217 -19.76 -3.33 10.52
N ASP A 218 -19.97 -3.50 9.23
CA ASP A 218 -20.64 -2.53 8.34
C ASP A 218 -19.89 -1.19 8.15
N ASP A 219 -18.64 -1.09 8.62
CA ASP A 219 -17.79 0.08 8.40
C ASP A 219 -16.93 -0.06 7.14
N ILE A 220 -16.66 1.07 6.48
CA ILE A 220 -15.67 1.12 5.38
C ILE A 220 -14.32 1.49 5.96
N ILE A 221 -13.38 0.56 5.96
CA ILE A 221 -12.01 0.83 6.38
C ILE A 221 -11.26 1.47 5.20
N ASN A 222 -11.05 2.78 5.29
CA ASN A 222 -10.39 3.56 4.24
C ASN A 222 -8.88 3.46 4.28
N THR A 223 -8.30 3.44 5.48
CA THR A 223 -6.87 3.32 5.68
C THR A 223 -6.55 2.83 7.09
N TRP A 224 -5.37 2.30 7.24
CA TRP A 224 -4.81 1.90 8.52
C TRP A 224 -3.31 2.17 8.50
N ILE A 225 -2.70 2.29 9.67
CA ILE A 225 -1.27 2.42 9.85
C ILE A 225 -0.84 1.70 11.13
N MET A 226 0.26 0.95 11.05
CA MET A 226 0.88 0.38 12.24
C MET A 226 1.66 1.47 12.96
N GLY A 227 1.24 1.73 14.18
CA GLY A 227 1.93 2.65 15.09
C GLY A 227 3.02 1.93 15.90
N PRO A 228 3.75 2.67 16.74
CA PRO A 228 4.69 2.08 17.68
C PRO A 228 3.98 1.08 18.61
N HIS A 229 4.70 0.02 18.99
CA HIS A 229 4.20 -1.04 19.88
C HIS A 229 3.02 -1.86 19.32
N ASN A 230 2.99 -2.10 18.00
CA ASN A 230 1.95 -2.87 17.31
C ASN A 230 0.52 -2.30 17.50
N CYS A 231 0.41 -1.00 17.75
CA CYS A 231 -0.88 -0.33 17.74
C CYS A 231 -1.33 -0.07 16.30
N CYS A 232 -2.50 -0.56 15.94
CA CYS A 232 -3.12 -0.26 14.66
C CYS A 232 -4.01 0.99 14.79
N LEU A 233 -3.77 1.98 13.94
CA LEU A 233 -4.65 3.14 13.76
C LEU A 233 -5.51 2.89 12.53
N LEU A 234 -6.81 2.77 12.73
CA LEU A 234 -7.80 2.59 11.67
C LEU A 234 -8.53 3.90 11.42
N TYR A 235 -8.71 4.24 10.16
CA TYR A 235 -9.61 5.30 9.74
C TYR A 235 -10.80 4.68 9.02
N THR A 236 -11.97 4.79 9.62
CA THR A 236 -13.23 4.32 9.05
C THR A 236 -14.08 5.51 8.65
N SER A 237 -14.96 5.34 7.68
CA SER A 237 -16.08 6.26 7.43
C SER A 237 -17.38 5.52 7.70
N PRO A 238 -18.40 6.18 8.26
CA PRO A 238 -19.71 5.57 8.44
C PRO A 238 -20.25 5.09 7.09
N SER A 239 -20.90 3.94 7.11
CA SER A 239 -21.60 3.43 5.94
C SER A 239 -22.65 4.44 5.46
N PRO A 240 -22.79 4.67 4.14
CA PRO A 240 -23.80 5.60 3.61
C PRO A 240 -25.25 5.09 3.72
N ARG A 241 -25.53 4.18 4.67
CA ARG A 241 -26.85 3.56 4.84
C ARG A 241 -27.79 4.26 5.84
N ASP A 242 -27.51 5.52 6.18
CA ASP A 242 -28.44 6.35 6.96
C ASP A 242 -29.21 7.33 6.06
#